data_db7aec7b1e592eacc4e9bdda96ebb697
#
_entry.id   db7aec7b1e592eacc4e9bdda96ebb697
#
_cell.length_a   1.000
_cell.length_b   1.000
_cell.length_c   1.000
_cell.angle_alpha   90.00
_cell.angle_beta   90.00
_cell.angle_gamma   90.00
#
_symmetry.space_group_name_H-M   'P 1'
#
loop_
_entity.id
_entity.type
_entity.pdbx_description
1 polymer ?
#
loop_
_entity_poly.entity_id
_entity_poly.type
_entity_poly.pdbx_seq_one_letter_code
_entity_poly.pdbx_strand_id
1 'polypeptide(L)'
;FLNSFAHGQIQPDPARYEASIERFENADFISPPTKKAILLVGSSSIGLWNNDAPADLAPLHVIPRGFGGSVMNDVLHYYERVILKYAPRAIVLYEGDNDLAWGLSPATILNQLVSLIANLDRDLPETRLYLLDIKPSIARSHLWVLAEEVNNGFAEIAKTDPNIFHINISKFLLDENGGIRKDIYLPDDLHLNDAGYDIWAEVIKAALTLHEAEFSSELLGTRFYNQ
;
A
#
# COMPACT_ATOMS: atom_id res chain seq x y z
N PHE A 1 -31.98 -21.73 -20.45
CA PHE A 1 -31.73 -21.47 -19.02
C PHE A 1 -30.29 -21.88 -18.73
N LEU A 2 -29.35 -20.93 -18.75
CA LEU A 2 -27.99 -21.10 -18.28
C LEU A 2 -27.97 -20.59 -16.82
N ASN A 3 -28.01 -21.52 -15.88
CA ASN A 3 -27.69 -21.22 -14.49
C ASN A 3 -26.18 -20.92 -14.41
N SER A 4 -25.81 -19.65 -14.45
CA SER A 4 -24.51 -19.18 -14.01
C SER A 4 -24.47 -19.34 -12.48
N PHE A 5 -23.90 -20.45 -12.02
CA PHE A 5 -23.46 -20.53 -10.62
C PHE A 5 -22.30 -19.53 -10.47
N ALA A 6 -22.58 -18.38 -9.91
CA ALA A 6 -21.54 -17.55 -9.34
C ALA A 6 -20.85 -18.37 -8.24
N HIS A 7 -19.71 -18.99 -8.58
CA HIS A 7 -18.81 -19.51 -7.57
C HIS A 7 -18.31 -18.28 -6.82
N GLY A 8 -18.81 -18.09 -5.59
CA GLY A 8 -18.28 -17.07 -4.72
C GLY A 8 -16.77 -17.33 -4.59
N GLN A 9 -15.96 -16.36 -5.01
CA GLN A 9 -14.51 -16.47 -4.87
C GLN A 9 -14.21 -16.64 -3.38
N ILE A 10 -13.48 -17.68 -3.02
CA ILE A 10 -13.12 -17.96 -1.62
C ILE A 10 -12.07 -16.92 -1.25
N GLN A 11 -12.45 -15.99 -0.39
CA GLN A 11 -11.51 -15.05 0.22
C GLN A 11 -10.93 -15.67 1.50
N PRO A 12 -9.63 -15.41 1.78
CA PRO A 12 -9.05 -15.88 3.03
C PRO A 12 -9.71 -15.20 4.24
N ASP A 13 -9.80 -15.95 5.36
CA ASP A 13 -10.36 -15.41 6.60
C ASP A 13 -9.43 -14.34 7.18
N PRO A 14 -9.88 -13.08 7.37
CA PRO A 14 -9.07 -12.02 7.96
C PRO A 14 -8.58 -12.31 9.38
N ALA A 15 -9.31 -13.12 10.16
CA ALA A 15 -8.94 -13.45 11.55
C ALA A 15 -7.53 -14.06 11.67
N ARG A 16 -6.96 -14.60 10.58
CA ARG A 16 -5.56 -15.08 10.55
C ARG A 16 -4.53 -14.01 10.89
N TYR A 17 -4.88 -12.72 10.81
CA TYR A 17 -3.99 -11.61 11.10
C TYR A 17 -4.15 -10.98 12.47
N GLU A 18 -5.07 -11.46 13.32
CA GLU A 18 -5.31 -10.89 14.64
C GLU A 18 -4.02 -10.67 15.44
N ALA A 19 -3.15 -11.70 15.53
CA ALA A 19 -1.87 -11.58 16.22
C ALA A 19 -0.90 -10.56 15.58
N SER A 20 -1.03 -10.27 14.29
CA SER A 20 -0.21 -9.25 13.63
C SER A 20 -0.70 -7.85 13.98
N ILE A 21 -2.01 -7.66 14.03
CA ILE A 21 -2.64 -6.41 14.40
C ILE A 21 -2.39 -6.09 15.88
N GLU A 22 -2.53 -7.08 16.77
CA GLU A 22 -2.18 -6.95 18.19
C GLU A 22 -0.71 -6.54 18.40
N ARG A 23 0.23 -7.05 17.58
CA ARG A 23 1.63 -6.62 17.64
C ARG A 23 1.78 -5.13 17.32
N PHE A 24 1.05 -4.60 16.33
CA PHE A 24 1.06 -3.17 16.04
C PHE A 24 0.49 -2.37 17.21
N GLU A 25 -0.61 -2.81 17.79
CA GLU A 25 -1.25 -2.14 18.93
C GLU A 25 -0.35 -2.12 20.18
N ASN A 26 0.32 -3.24 20.46
CA ASN A 26 1.27 -3.33 21.56
C ASN A 26 2.50 -2.42 21.33
N ALA A 27 3.02 -2.36 20.10
CA ALA A 27 4.11 -1.46 19.77
C ALA A 27 3.69 0.02 19.93
N ASP A 28 2.48 0.38 19.48
CA ASP A 28 1.91 1.71 19.62
C ASP A 28 1.66 2.10 21.08
N PHE A 29 1.30 1.13 21.92
CA PHE A 29 1.14 1.36 23.35
C PHE A 29 2.47 1.71 24.04
N ILE A 30 3.55 1.03 23.62
CA ILE A 30 4.90 1.29 24.14
C ILE A 30 5.48 2.60 23.59
N SER A 31 5.31 2.84 22.28
CA SER A 31 5.82 4.02 21.57
C SER A 31 4.73 4.59 20.66
N PRO A 32 3.87 5.48 21.17
CA PRO A 32 2.79 6.06 20.37
C PRO A 32 3.30 6.73 19.10
N PRO A 33 2.75 6.39 17.92
CA PRO A 33 3.19 6.97 16.67
C PRO A 33 2.80 8.46 16.55
N THR A 34 3.56 9.19 15.75
CA THR A 34 3.31 10.61 15.47
C THR A 34 1.96 10.79 14.78
N LYS A 35 1.15 11.72 15.27
CA LYS A 35 -0.13 12.08 14.62
C LYS A 35 0.12 12.72 13.26
N LYS A 36 -0.86 12.58 12.36
CA LYS A 36 -0.79 13.10 10.98
C LYS A 36 0.43 12.63 10.19
N ALA A 37 0.98 11.48 10.54
CA ALA A 37 2.03 10.83 9.75
C ALA A 37 1.45 10.25 8.45
N ILE A 38 2.32 9.82 7.56
CA ILE A 38 1.96 9.03 6.38
C ILE A 38 1.91 7.56 6.80
N LEU A 39 0.81 6.90 6.53
CA LEU A 39 0.63 5.50 6.86
C LEU A 39 0.98 4.64 5.64
N LEU A 40 1.86 3.65 5.82
CA LEU A 40 2.15 2.65 4.79
C LEU A 40 1.36 1.37 5.14
N VAL A 41 0.37 1.02 4.34
CA VAL A 41 -0.47 -0.17 4.54
C VAL A 41 -0.29 -1.12 3.38
N GLY A 42 -0.21 -2.41 3.68
CA GLY A 42 -0.14 -3.42 2.64
C GLY A 42 0.41 -4.75 3.09
N SER A 43 0.67 -5.59 2.12
CA SER A 43 1.08 -6.97 2.31
C SER A 43 2.57 -7.13 2.63
N SER A 44 3.17 -8.28 2.25
CA SER A 44 4.56 -8.59 2.57
C SER A 44 5.58 -7.58 2.05
N SER A 45 5.32 -6.91 0.93
CA SER A 45 6.23 -5.90 0.40
C SER A 45 6.34 -4.68 1.33
N ILE A 46 5.25 -4.27 1.98
CA ILE A 46 5.32 -3.27 3.05
C ILE A 46 5.85 -3.90 4.34
N GLY A 47 5.43 -5.13 4.67
CA GLY A 47 5.83 -5.82 5.89
C GLY A 47 7.33 -6.04 6.03
N LEU A 48 8.01 -6.40 4.95
CA LEU A 48 9.47 -6.56 4.90
C LEU A 48 10.20 -5.21 4.98
N TRP A 49 9.56 -4.15 4.55
CA TRP A 49 10.09 -2.78 4.59
C TRP A 49 9.77 -2.03 5.90
N ASN A 50 8.94 -2.62 6.80
CA ASN A 50 8.45 -1.95 8.01
C ASN A 50 9.55 -1.29 8.86
N ASN A 51 10.74 -1.91 8.95
CA ASN A 51 11.82 -1.39 9.80
C ASN A 51 12.64 -0.28 9.11
N ASP A 52 12.79 -0.35 7.78
CA ASP A 52 13.70 0.49 7.00
C ASP A 52 12.98 1.69 6.37
N ALA A 53 11.69 1.54 6.03
CA ALA A 53 10.89 2.60 5.42
C ALA A 53 10.96 3.97 6.12
N PRO A 54 11.00 4.08 7.47
CA PRO A 54 11.14 5.37 8.13
C PRO A 54 12.47 6.08 7.84
N ALA A 55 13.57 5.33 7.67
CA ALA A 55 14.86 5.89 7.32
C ALA A 55 14.92 6.24 5.83
N ASP A 56 14.44 5.35 4.97
CA ASP A 56 14.47 5.50 3.51
C ASP A 56 13.60 6.67 3.03
N LEU A 57 12.46 6.88 3.67
CA LEU A 57 11.53 7.95 3.35
C LEU A 57 11.79 9.26 4.12
N ALA A 58 12.82 9.32 4.97
CA ALA A 58 13.16 10.56 5.66
C ALA A 58 13.39 11.72 4.67
N PRO A 59 12.97 12.96 4.97
CA PRO A 59 12.46 13.46 6.24
C PRO A 59 10.95 13.25 6.48
N LEU A 60 10.25 12.50 5.63
CA LEU A 60 8.83 12.24 5.80
C LEU A 60 8.59 11.33 7.02
N HIS A 61 7.62 11.68 7.85
CA HIS A 61 7.23 10.85 8.97
C HIS A 61 6.25 9.77 8.51
N VAL A 62 6.69 8.52 8.51
CA VAL A 62 5.87 7.38 8.08
C VAL A 62 5.61 6.40 9.24
N ILE A 63 4.46 5.74 9.19
CA ILE A 63 4.06 4.67 10.10
C ILE A 63 3.83 3.41 9.26
N PRO A 64 4.77 2.46 9.23
CA PRO A 64 4.59 1.23 8.50
C PRO A 64 3.65 0.26 9.23
N ARG A 65 2.68 -0.29 8.49
CA ARG A 65 1.70 -1.28 8.97
C ARG A 65 1.48 -2.36 7.91
N GLY A 66 2.59 -2.92 7.40
CA GLY A 66 2.56 -4.06 6.50
C GLY A 66 2.40 -5.38 7.25
N PHE A 67 1.49 -6.23 6.78
CA PHE A 67 1.27 -7.58 7.31
C PHE A 67 1.26 -8.61 6.18
N GLY A 68 2.32 -9.43 6.17
CA GLY A 68 2.68 -10.28 5.03
C GLY A 68 1.57 -11.24 4.60
N GLY A 69 1.28 -11.29 3.29
CA GLY A 69 0.26 -12.16 2.71
C GLY A 69 -1.16 -11.60 2.75
N SER A 70 -1.36 -10.34 3.22
CA SER A 70 -2.67 -9.69 3.24
C SER A 70 -3.22 -9.47 1.84
N VAL A 71 -4.53 -9.37 1.78
CA VAL A 71 -5.35 -9.02 0.61
C VAL A 71 -6.17 -7.77 0.94
N MET A 72 -6.74 -7.12 -0.06
CA MET A 72 -7.53 -5.89 0.13
C MET A 72 -8.65 -6.06 1.18
N ASN A 73 -9.29 -7.24 1.24
CA ASN A 73 -10.33 -7.53 2.22
C ASN A 73 -9.80 -7.56 3.66
N ASP A 74 -8.53 -7.90 3.88
CA ASP A 74 -7.94 -7.86 5.21
C ASP A 74 -7.75 -6.42 5.69
N VAL A 75 -7.33 -5.52 4.80
CA VAL A 75 -7.24 -4.09 5.09
C VAL A 75 -8.61 -3.51 5.42
N LEU A 76 -9.65 -3.90 4.68
CA LEU A 76 -11.03 -3.50 4.96
C LEU A 76 -11.50 -4.00 6.32
N HIS A 77 -11.24 -5.28 6.65
CA HIS A 77 -11.64 -5.89 7.92
C HIS A 77 -11.00 -5.18 9.12
N TYR A 78 -9.72 -4.85 9.01
CA TYR A 78 -8.97 -4.19 10.07
C TYR A 78 -8.91 -2.67 9.92
N TYR A 79 -9.74 -2.06 9.09
CA TYR A 79 -9.73 -0.63 8.76
C TYR A 79 -9.64 0.27 10.00
N GLU A 80 -10.47 0.02 11.01
CA GLU A 80 -10.49 0.82 12.24
C GLU A 80 -9.15 0.73 13.01
N ARG A 81 -8.51 -0.43 12.99
CA ARG A 81 -7.31 -0.76 13.78
C ARG A 81 -6.01 -0.46 13.06
N VAL A 82 -6.00 -0.51 11.71
CA VAL A 82 -4.76 -0.28 10.92
C VAL A 82 -4.75 1.05 10.16
N ILE A 83 -5.90 1.75 10.06
CA ILE A 83 -6.01 3.03 9.36
C ILE A 83 -6.64 4.09 10.26
N LEU A 84 -7.91 3.95 10.62
CA LEU A 84 -8.71 4.99 11.25
C LEU A 84 -8.08 5.52 12.55
N LYS A 85 -7.59 4.61 13.41
CA LYS A 85 -7.00 4.98 14.71
C LYS A 85 -5.80 5.92 14.60
N TYR A 86 -5.09 5.92 13.47
CA TYR A 86 -3.91 6.78 13.25
C TYR A 86 -4.26 8.17 12.76
N ALA A 87 -5.48 8.37 12.22
CA ALA A 87 -5.88 9.60 11.56
C ALA A 87 -4.75 10.16 10.67
N PRO A 88 -4.24 9.39 9.70
CA PRO A 88 -3.10 9.78 8.89
C PRO A 88 -3.45 10.92 7.95
N ARG A 89 -2.48 11.77 7.60
CA ARG A 89 -2.68 12.77 6.55
C ARG A 89 -2.62 12.19 5.14
N ALA A 90 -1.94 11.04 5.00
CA ALA A 90 -1.83 10.30 3.76
C ALA A 90 -1.65 8.81 4.03
N ILE A 91 -2.08 7.99 3.08
CA ILE A 91 -1.93 6.54 3.09
C ILE A 91 -1.24 6.13 1.79
N VAL A 92 -0.20 5.32 1.89
CA VAL A 92 0.39 4.58 0.76
C VAL A 92 -0.11 3.14 0.87
N LEU A 93 -0.88 2.70 -0.11
CA LEU A 93 -1.51 1.39 -0.12
C LEU A 93 -0.85 0.48 -1.15
N TYR A 94 -0.44 -0.72 -0.72
CA TYR A 94 0.06 -1.79 -1.57
C TYR A 94 -0.72 -3.09 -1.33
N GLU A 95 -1.73 -3.33 -2.13
CA GLU A 95 -2.56 -4.56 -2.12
C GLU A 95 -2.94 -4.96 -3.55
N GLY A 96 -3.46 -6.18 -3.70
CA GLY A 96 -3.90 -6.75 -4.97
C GLY A 96 -3.02 -7.90 -5.47
N ASP A 97 -1.74 -7.94 -5.12
CA ASP A 97 -0.79 -8.97 -5.55
C ASP A 97 -1.18 -10.37 -5.00
N ASN A 98 -1.50 -10.44 -3.71
CA ASN A 98 -1.98 -11.68 -3.09
C ASN A 98 -3.44 -11.98 -3.47
N ASP A 99 -4.26 -10.97 -3.67
CA ASP A 99 -5.63 -11.11 -4.14
C ASP A 99 -5.67 -11.90 -5.45
N LEU A 100 -4.86 -11.50 -6.42
CA LEU A 100 -4.71 -12.22 -7.69
C LEU A 100 -4.18 -13.64 -7.49
N ALA A 101 -3.21 -13.83 -6.58
CA ALA A 101 -2.68 -15.14 -6.27
C ALA A 101 -3.71 -16.07 -5.59
N TRP A 102 -4.69 -15.52 -4.88
CA TRP A 102 -5.86 -16.23 -4.36
C TRP A 102 -6.93 -16.48 -5.42
N GLY A 103 -6.74 -15.97 -6.65
CA GLY A 103 -7.68 -16.12 -7.76
C GLY A 103 -8.83 -15.12 -7.75
N LEU A 104 -8.72 -14.03 -7.01
CA LEU A 104 -9.69 -12.94 -7.08
C LEU A 104 -9.58 -12.22 -8.43
N SER A 105 -10.71 -11.79 -8.98
CA SER A 105 -10.71 -11.03 -10.23
C SER A 105 -10.27 -9.58 -10.02
N PRO A 106 -9.71 -8.90 -11.04
CA PRO A 106 -9.46 -7.47 -11.01
C PRO A 106 -10.67 -6.66 -10.57
N ALA A 107 -11.86 -6.99 -11.08
CA ALA A 107 -13.10 -6.32 -10.72
C ALA A 107 -13.42 -6.45 -9.21
N THR A 108 -13.15 -7.61 -8.59
CA THR A 108 -13.36 -7.82 -7.16
C THR A 108 -12.41 -6.93 -6.35
N ILE A 109 -11.14 -6.87 -6.73
CA ILE A 109 -10.11 -6.04 -6.05
C ILE A 109 -10.48 -4.56 -6.15
N LEU A 110 -10.87 -4.08 -7.34
CA LEU A 110 -11.28 -2.69 -7.55
C LEU A 110 -12.55 -2.33 -6.76
N ASN A 111 -13.53 -3.24 -6.67
CA ASN A 111 -14.73 -3.01 -5.85
C ASN A 111 -14.39 -2.94 -4.35
N GLN A 112 -13.44 -3.72 -3.87
CA GLN A 112 -12.96 -3.63 -2.49
C GLN A 112 -12.20 -2.31 -2.25
N LEU A 113 -11.38 -1.85 -3.19
CA LEU A 113 -10.76 -0.53 -3.13
C LEU A 113 -11.81 0.59 -3.07
N VAL A 114 -12.86 0.54 -3.89
CA VAL A 114 -13.96 1.51 -3.83
C VAL A 114 -14.63 1.51 -2.46
N SER A 115 -14.78 0.34 -1.82
CA SER A 115 -15.31 0.22 -0.46
C SER A 115 -14.35 0.86 0.58
N LEU A 116 -13.04 0.71 0.41
CA LEU A 116 -12.05 1.38 1.25
C LEU A 116 -12.11 2.90 1.09
N ILE A 117 -12.20 3.40 -0.14
CA ILE A 117 -12.35 4.83 -0.44
C ILE A 117 -13.62 5.39 0.22
N ALA A 118 -14.74 4.70 0.13
CA ALA A 118 -15.99 5.12 0.78
C ALA A 118 -15.86 5.19 2.32
N ASN A 119 -15.07 4.31 2.94
CA ASN A 119 -14.74 4.41 4.35
C ASN A 119 -13.86 5.64 4.66
N LEU A 120 -12.87 5.92 3.81
CA LEU A 120 -12.00 7.09 3.95
C LEU A 120 -12.80 8.39 3.80
N ASP A 121 -13.64 8.50 2.80
CA ASP A 121 -14.50 9.68 2.56
C ASP A 121 -15.41 9.97 3.76
N ARG A 122 -15.94 8.94 4.38
CA ARG A 122 -16.80 9.08 5.57
C ARG A 122 -16.04 9.51 6.82
N ASP A 123 -14.86 8.91 7.07
CA ASP A 123 -14.20 8.99 8.36
C ASP A 123 -12.97 9.90 8.35
N LEU A 124 -12.29 10.02 7.21
CA LEU A 124 -11.02 10.70 7.00
C LEU A 124 -11.00 11.50 5.67
N PRO A 125 -11.95 12.41 5.41
CA PRO A 125 -12.15 13.04 4.10
C PRO A 125 -10.96 13.89 3.62
N GLU A 126 -10.07 14.29 4.51
CA GLU A 126 -8.86 15.07 4.16
C GLU A 126 -7.63 14.20 3.92
N THR A 127 -7.75 12.87 4.13
CA THR A 127 -6.63 11.95 3.97
C THR A 127 -6.38 11.64 2.50
N ARG A 128 -5.15 11.84 2.04
CA ARG A 128 -4.74 11.51 0.68
C ARG A 128 -4.40 10.03 0.57
N LEU A 129 -4.85 9.40 -0.52
CA LEU A 129 -4.61 7.98 -0.79
C LEU A 129 -3.67 7.82 -1.99
N TYR A 130 -2.53 7.18 -1.77
CA TYR A 130 -1.55 6.84 -2.81
C TYR A 130 -1.62 5.36 -3.11
N LEU A 131 -2.07 5.01 -4.30
CA LEU A 131 -2.21 3.64 -4.78
C LEU A 131 -0.92 3.24 -5.49
N LEU A 132 -0.20 2.26 -4.93
CA LEU A 132 0.97 1.68 -5.60
C LEU A 132 0.52 0.59 -6.57
N ASP A 133 1.12 0.57 -7.76
CA ASP A 133 0.98 -0.56 -8.68
C ASP A 133 1.28 -1.89 -7.97
N ILE A 134 0.53 -2.92 -8.33
CA ILE A 134 0.99 -4.30 -8.12
C ILE A 134 2.28 -4.44 -8.92
N LYS A 135 3.38 -4.78 -8.23
CA LYS A 135 4.68 -4.92 -8.87
C LYS A 135 4.75 -6.16 -9.75
N PRO A 136 5.44 -6.12 -10.90
CA PRO A 136 5.78 -7.34 -11.61
C PRO A 136 6.66 -8.23 -10.73
N SER A 137 6.54 -9.55 -10.85
CA SER A 137 7.46 -10.51 -10.21
C SER A 137 7.60 -11.77 -11.05
N ILE A 138 8.77 -12.39 -10.99
CA ILE A 138 9.05 -13.59 -11.77
C ILE A 138 8.15 -14.73 -11.29
N ALA A 139 8.01 -14.91 -9.98
CA ALA A 139 7.17 -15.94 -9.38
C ALA A 139 5.68 -15.82 -9.78
N ARG A 140 5.21 -14.62 -10.10
CA ARG A 140 3.82 -14.33 -10.48
C ARG A 140 3.68 -13.79 -11.90
N SER A 141 4.66 -14.00 -12.77
CA SER A 141 4.63 -13.52 -14.16
C SER A 141 3.38 -13.96 -14.93
N HIS A 142 2.83 -15.13 -14.60
CA HIS A 142 1.60 -15.65 -15.17
C HIS A 142 0.33 -14.83 -14.78
N LEU A 143 0.40 -14.00 -13.73
CA LEU A 143 -0.68 -13.10 -13.28
C LEU A 143 -0.48 -11.67 -13.77
N TRP A 144 0.62 -11.38 -14.48
CA TRP A 144 1.02 -10.02 -14.81
C TRP A 144 -0.07 -9.25 -15.59
N VAL A 145 -0.71 -9.90 -16.56
CA VAL A 145 -1.80 -9.28 -17.34
C VAL A 145 -2.98 -8.84 -16.44
N LEU A 146 -3.31 -9.65 -15.43
CA LEU A 146 -4.35 -9.29 -14.47
C LEU A 146 -3.88 -8.17 -13.51
N ALA A 147 -2.60 -8.18 -13.16
CA ALA A 147 -2.01 -7.10 -12.35
C ALA A 147 -2.03 -5.75 -13.10
N GLU A 148 -1.71 -5.75 -14.41
CA GLU A 148 -1.84 -4.56 -15.25
C GLU A 148 -3.29 -4.07 -15.35
N GLU A 149 -4.27 -4.97 -15.39
CA GLU A 149 -5.70 -4.59 -15.38
C GLU A 149 -6.07 -3.88 -14.06
N VAL A 150 -5.61 -4.40 -12.90
CA VAL A 150 -5.80 -3.74 -11.60
C VAL A 150 -5.09 -2.39 -11.56
N ASN A 151 -3.83 -2.31 -11.99
CA ASN A 151 -3.03 -1.09 -12.00
C ASN A 151 -3.67 0.00 -12.88
N ASN A 152 -4.19 -0.38 -14.05
CA ASN A 152 -4.98 0.52 -14.89
C ASN A 152 -6.25 0.99 -14.17
N GLY A 153 -6.93 0.10 -13.45
CA GLY A 153 -8.09 0.46 -12.61
C GLY A 153 -7.73 1.46 -11.51
N PHE A 154 -6.58 1.30 -10.86
CA PHE A 154 -6.06 2.27 -9.89
C PHE A 154 -5.80 3.64 -10.53
N ALA A 155 -5.20 3.66 -11.72
CA ALA A 155 -4.97 4.90 -12.47
C ALA A 155 -6.28 5.59 -12.87
N GLU A 156 -7.32 4.85 -13.27
CA GLU A 156 -8.63 5.43 -13.57
C GLU A 156 -9.33 5.97 -12.33
N ILE A 157 -9.30 5.25 -11.21
CA ILE A 157 -9.87 5.72 -9.94
C ILE A 157 -9.18 7.01 -9.48
N ALA A 158 -7.86 7.10 -9.57
CA ALA A 158 -7.11 8.29 -9.21
C ALA A 158 -7.47 9.56 -10.02
N LYS A 159 -8.09 9.40 -11.19
CA LYS A 159 -8.57 10.55 -11.99
C LYS A 159 -9.90 11.11 -11.49
N THR A 160 -10.62 10.37 -10.65
CA THR A 160 -11.97 10.74 -10.21
C THR A 160 -12.00 11.57 -8.93
N ASP A 161 -10.89 11.58 -8.17
CA ASP A 161 -10.79 12.27 -6.89
C ASP A 161 -9.41 12.95 -6.74
N PRO A 162 -9.35 14.26 -6.44
CA PRO A 162 -8.10 15.00 -6.27
C PRO A 162 -7.25 14.54 -5.07
N ASN A 163 -7.82 13.80 -4.14
CA ASN A 163 -7.12 13.23 -2.98
C ASN A 163 -6.58 11.82 -3.24
N ILE A 164 -6.82 11.24 -4.43
CA ILE A 164 -6.33 9.92 -4.80
C ILE A 164 -5.25 10.04 -5.85
N PHE A 165 -4.11 9.43 -5.58
CA PHE A 165 -2.92 9.45 -6.44
C PHE A 165 -2.53 8.04 -6.83
N HIS A 166 -2.12 7.86 -8.09
CA HIS A 166 -1.59 6.59 -8.57
C HIS A 166 -0.07 6.71 -8.73
N ILE A 167 0.68 5.79 -8.15
CA ILE A 167 2.13 5.69 -8.28
C ILE A 167 2.46 4.50 -9.17
N ASN A 168 2.77 4.78 -10.44
CA ASN A 168 3.22 3.75 -11.38
C ASN A 168 4.66 3.34 -11.04
N ILE A 169 4.78 2.49 -10.00
CA ILE A 169 6.06 1.93 -9.55
C ILE A 169 6.52 0.79 -10.45
N SER A 170 5.62 0.07 -11.08
CA SER A 170 5.90 -1.13 -11.86
C SER A 170 6.88 -0.89 -12.99
N LYS A 171 6.79 0.26 -13.68
CA LYS A 171 7.67 0.63 -14.80
C LYS A 171 9.15 0.70 -14.43
N PHE A 172 9.48 0.97 -13.17
CA PHE A 172 10.87 1.05 -12.69
C PHE A 172 11.45 -0.33 -12.32
N LEU A 173 10.61 -1.35 -12.27
CA LEU A 173 10.98 -2.73 -11.97
C LEU A 173 11.11 -3.59 -13.24
N LEU A 174 10.93 -2.97 -14.42
CA LEU A 174 11.13 -3.57 -15.71
C LEU A 174 12.46 -3.09 -16.33
N ASP A 175 13.05 -3.91 -17.17
CA ASP A 175 14.21 -3.54 -17.98
C ASP A 175 13.80 -2.73 -19.23
N GLU A 176 14.76 -2.30 -20.02
CA GLU A 176 14.55 -1.53 -21.25
C GLU A 176 13.74 -2.25 -22.34
N ASN A 177 13.63 -3.58 -22.25
CA ASN A 177 12.87 -4.43 -23.16
C ASN A 177 11.48 -4.79 -22.60
N GLY A 178 11.14 -4.28 -21.40
CA GLY A 178 9.90 -4.60 -20.69
C GLY A 178 9.94 -5.93 -19.94
N GLY A 179 11.11 -6.55 -19.80
CA GLY A 179 11.31 -7.76 -19.01
C GLY A 179 11.38 -7.44 -17.50
N ILE A 180 11.00 -8.41 -16.67
CA ILE A 180 11.09 -8.24 -15.21
C ILE A 180 12.56 -8.28 -14.80
N ARG A 181 13.04 -7.25 -14.13
CA ARG A 181 14.40 -7.17 -13.59
C ARG A 181 14.58 -8.22 -12.50
N LYS A 182 15.53 -9.15 -12.70
CA LYS A 182 15.78 -10.23 -11.74
C LYS A 182 16.70 -9.80 -10.60
N ASP A 183 17.57 -8.83 -10.86
CA ASP A 183 18.61 -8.34 -9.95
C ASP A 183 18.05 -7.63 -8.69
N ILE A 184 16.77 -7.23 -8.69
CA ILE A 184 16.10 -6.49 -7.63
C ILE A 184 15.20 -7.35 -6.74
N TYR A 185 15.23 -8.68 -6.91
CA TYR A 185 14.41 -9.62 -6.13
C TYR A 185 15.26 -10.51 -5.26
N LEU A 186 14.66 -10.98 -4.16
CA LEU A 186 15.19 -12.07 -3.34
C LEU A 186 15.17 -13.40 -4.13
N PRO A 187 15.84 -14.45 -3.62
CA PRO A 187 15.87 -15.77 -4.28
C PRO A 187 14.51 -16.44 -4.49
N ASP A 188 13.44 -15.92 -3.86
CA ASP A 188 12.08 -16.37 -4.06
C ASP A 188 11.40 -15.80 -5.32
N ASP A 189 12.10 -14.93 -6.04
CA ASP A 189 11.64 -14.28 -7.28
C ASP A 189 10.32 -13.47 -7.10
N LEU A 190 9.96 -13.15 -5.86
CA LEU A 190 8.72 -12.45 -5.48
C LEU A 190 8.98 -11.17 -4.67
N HIS A 191 9.77 -11.27 -3.60
CA HIS A 191 10.01 -10.15 -2.71
C HIS A 191 11.22 -9.35 -3.18
N LEU A 192 11.16 -8.03 -2.98
CA LEU A 192 12.25 -7.12 -3.32
C LEU A 192 13.44 -7.36 -2.39
N ASN A 193 14.65 -7.24 -2.93
CA ASN A 193 15.88 -7.09 -2.16
C ASN A 193 16.16 -5.59 -1.89
N ASP A 194 17.30 -5.29 -1.26
CA ASP A 194 17.67 -3.92 -0.92
C ASP A 194 17.66 -2.97 -2.13
N ALA A 195 18.19 -3.42 -3.29
CA ALA A 195 18.18 -2.62 -4.51
C ALA A 195 16.75 -2.37 -5.05
N GLY A 196 15.84 -3.30 -4.84
CA GLY A 196 14.42 -3.14 -5.17
C GLY A 196 13.74 -2.14 -4.23
N TYR A 197 14.07 -2.15 -2.95
CA TYR A 197 13.56 -1.16 -1.99
C TYR A 197 14.17 0.22 -2.19
N ASP A 198 15.42 0.35 -2.63
CA ASP A 198 16.01 1.63 -3.03
C ASP A 198 15.18 2.31 -4.14
N ILE A 199 14.77 1.54 -5.16
CA ILE A 199 13.87 2.02 -6.22
C ILE A 199 12.51 2.43 -5.64
N TRP A 200 11.92 1.61 -4.78
CA TRP A 200 10.65 1.93 -4.14
C TRP A 200 10.73 3.22 -3.32
N ALA A 201 11.78 3.34 -2.51
CA ALA A 201 12.01 4.51 -1.68
C ALA A 201 12.12 5.78 -2.53
N GLU A 202 12.93 5.76 -3.60
CA GLU A 202 13.12 6.91 -4.49
C GLU A 202 11.80 7.35 -5.14
N VAL A 203 11.07 6.42 -5.74
CA VAL A 203 9.83 6.72 -6.47
C VAL A 203 8.70 7.15 -5.54
N ILE A 204 8.51 6.45 -4.43
CA ILE A 204 7.46 6.77 -3.44
C ILE A 204 7.76 8.11 -2.78
N LYS A 205 9.02 8.34 -2.38
CA LYS A 205 9.44 9.61 -1.77
C LYS A 205 9.25 10.79 -2.72
N ALA A 206 9.59 10.63 -4.00
CA ALA A 206 9.37 11.65 -5.01
C ALA A 206 7.88 11.99 -5.16
N ALA A 207 7.02 10.98 -5.26
CA ALA A 207 5.57 11.16 -5.37
C ALA A 207 4.98 11.85 -4.13
N LEU A 208 5.36 11.40 -2.93
CA LEU A 208 4.90 11.99 -1.67
C LEU A 208 5.39 13.43 -1.52
N THR A 209 6.62 13.74 -1.88
CA THR A 209 7.20 15.09 -1.71
C THR A 209 6.41 16.14 -2.49
N LEU A 210 5.83 15.80 -3.63
CA LEU A 210 5.03 16.74 -4.43
C LEU A 210 3.81 17.28 -3.67
N HIS A 211 3.22 16.49 -2.76
CA HIS A 211 1.96 16.83 -2.08
C HIS A 211 2.08 16.90 -0.55
N GLU A 212 3.15 16.31 0.01
CA GLU A 212 3.33 16.19 1.46
C GLU A 212 4.45 17.07 2.04
N ALA A 213 5.26 17.73 1.19
CA ALA A 213 6.40 18.53 1.63
C ALA A 213 6.00 19.77 2.44
N GLU A 214 4.86 20.38 2.15
CA GLU A 214 4.36 21.55 2.88
C GLU A 214 4.11 21.23 4.36
N PHE A 215 3.62 20.02 4.66
CA PHE A 215 3.41 19.56 6.03
C PHE A 215 4.70 19.26 6.79
N SER A 216 5.79 18.96 6.10
CA SER A 216 7.10 18.74 6.72
C SER A 216 7.74 20.06 7.15
N SER A 217 7.51 21.16 6.41
CA SER A 217 8.02 22.50 6.75
C SER A 217 7.30 23.11 7.95
N GLU A 218 5.99 22.86 8.12
CA GLU A 218 5.25 23.29 9.31
C GLU A 218 5.75 22.62 10.59
N LEU A 219 6.11 21.33 10.52
CA LEU A 219 6.69 20.59 11.66
C LEU A 219 8.10 21.08 12.02
N LEU A 220 8.88 21.56 11.05
CA LEU A 220 10.19 22.16 11.28
C LEU A 220 10.07 23.61 11.77
N GLY A 221 9.08 24.37 11.29
CA GLY A 221 8.83 25.78 11.69
C GLY A 221 8.42 25.93 13.17
N THR A 222 7.70 24.97 13.71
CA THR A 222 7.28 25.01 15.13
C THR A 222 8.42 24.79 16.12
N ARG A 223 9.57 24.28 15.70
CA ARG A 223 10.76 24.14 16.56
C ARG A 223 11.59 25.42 16.72
N PHE A 224 11.43 26.41 15.84
CA PHE A 224 12.23 27.65 15.87
C PHE A 224 11.56 28.83 16.59
N TYR A 225 10.28 28.70 17.00
CA TYR A 225 9.56 29.77 17.69
C TYR A 225 9.40 29.59 19.22
N ASN A 226 10.01 28.52 19.79
CA ASN A 226 9.98 28.24 21.24
C ASN A 226 11.38 28.24 21.87
N GLN A 227 12.26 29.18 21.49
CA GLN A 227 13.49 29.49 22.24
C GLN A 227 13.50 30.95 22.68
#